data_7e887b2fd2ecffc5983d5259f01ab941
#
_entry.id   7e887b2fd2ecffc5983d5259f01ab941
#
_cell.length_a   1.000
_cell.length_b   1.000
_cell.length_c   1.000
_cell.angle_alpha   90.00
_cell.angle_beta   90.00
_cell.angle_gamma   90.00
#
_symmetry.space_group_name_H-M   'P 1'
#
loop_
_entity.id
_entity.type
_entity.pdbx_description
1 polymer ?
#
loop_
_entity_poly.entity_id
_entity_poly.type
_entity_poly.pdbx_seq_one_letter_code
_entity_poly.pdbx_strand_id
1 'polypeptide(L)'
;MFLFNLKQPYIAIINMPALLQALCLSGSTTFSLQFHFTMQAKSTIISKKIDLSFVPEEYHKYANVFSKSKVETLASHHPYNLQIELEKDFHPSVGTIYSLSKFKQETLRKFINENLTNGFIHLTSSPHRALVLFIKKKDSSLWLCVDFCGLNKITKKDQYPLPFISDLLDSLCKACIYTKIDLRHAYHLVHIVEGDKWKTAFQTCYGAFEWLVMPFGLTNTLAAFQCFMNNIFSNLLNVCIVVYLDDILIYSNDIT
;
A
#
# COMPACT_ATOMS: atom_id res chain seq x y z
N MET A 1 -25.42 15.98 16.72
CA MET A 1 -24.62 16.43 15.57
C MET A 1 -23.34 17.03 16.13
N PHE A 2 -22.36 16.16 16.43
CA PHE A 2 -21.07 16.60 16.99
C PHE A 2 -20.10 16.73 15.82
N LEU A 3 -19.82 17.97 15.43
CA LEU A 3 -18.74 18.30 14.52
C LEU A 3 -17.42 18.13 15.28
N PHE A 4 -16.78 16.99 15.10
CA PHE A 4 -15.39 16.85 15.49
C PHE A 4 -14.55 17.74 14.58
N ASN A 5 -13.97 18.78 15.15
CA ASN A 5 -13.01 19.64 14.49
C ASN A 5 -11.68 18.86 14.39
N LEU A 6 -11.63 17.89 13.48
CA LEU A 6 -10.43 17.16 13.15
C LEU A 6 -9.46 18.15 12.47
N LYS A 7 -8.55 18.69 13.25
CA LYS A 7 -7.35 19.32 12.69
C LYS A 7 -6.75 18.33 11.70
N GLN A 8 -6.39 18.82 10.54
CA GLN A 8 -5.99 18.08 9.33
C GLN A 8 -5.26 16.75 9.59
N PRO A 9 -5.59 15.67 8.84
CA PRO A 9 -4.97 14.35 9.04
C PRO A 9 -3.46 14.42 8.74
N TYR A 10 -2.69 13.94 9.69
CA TYR A 10 -1.24 13.80 9.52
C TYR A 10 -0.97 12.48 8.80
N ILE A 11 -0.29 12.54 7.66
CA ILE A 11 0.11 11.38 6.88
C ILE A 11 1.57 11.08 7.22
N ALA A 12 1.82 10.00 7.95
CA ALA A 12 3.16 9.48 8.17
C ALA A 12 3.42 8.33 7.18
N ILE A 13 4.55 8.39 6.48
CA ILE A 13 4.99 7.35 5.54
C ILE A 13 5.84 6.36 6.35
N ILE A 14 5.36 5.13 6.55
CA ILE A 14 5.96 4.19 7.48
C ILE A 14 6.44 2.91 6.80
N ASN A 15 7.61 2.44 7.25
CA ASN A 15 8.15 1.12 6.99
C ASN A 15 7.62 0.14 8.05
N MET A 16 6.81 -0.84 7.64
CA MET A 16 6.10 -1.76 8.54
C MET A 16 7.00 -2.54 9.53
N PRO A 17 8.13 -3.14 9.14
CA PRO A 17 8.99 -3.86 10.10
C PRO A 17 9.51 -3.00 11.24
N ALA A 18 9.83 -1.74 10.95
CA ALA A 18 10.32 -0.81 11.97
C ALA A 18 9.19 -0.28 12.85
N LEU A 19 7.96 -0.16 12.32
CA LEU A 19 6.77 0.17 13.10
C LEU A 19 6.47 -0.92 14.14
N LEU A 20 6.54 -2.19 13.75
CA LEU A 20 6.35 -3.31 14.66
C LEU A 20 7.35 -3.30 15.82
N GLN A 21 8.63 -2.98 15.53
CA GLN A 21 9.63 -2.80 16.58
C GLN A 21 9.31 -1.62 17.52
N ALA A 22 8.79 -0.53 16.99
CA ALA A 22 8.42 0.65 17.76
C ALA A 22 7.20 0.42 18.67
N LEU A 23 6.21 -0.34 18.20
CA LEU A 23 4.99 -0.64 18.97
C LEU A 23 5.19 -1.69 20.08
N CYS A 24 6.23 -2.53 19.98
CA CYS A 24 6.55 -3.54 21.01
C CYS A 24 7.24 -2.97 22.24
N LEU A 25 7.50 -1.67 22.31
CA LEU A 25 8.16 -1.04 23.46
C LEU A 25 7.12 -0.49 24.42
N SER A 26 7.05 -1.08 25.61
CA SER A 26 6.26 -0.58 26.74
C SER A 26 6.77 0.81 27.16
N GLY A 27 5.92 1.84 27.07
CA GLY A 27 6.23 3.19 27.54
C GLY A 27 6.17 4.30 26.47
N SER A 28 5.39 4.12 25.41
CA SER A 28 5.24 5.17 24.38
C SER A 28 4.32 6.29 24.84
N THR A 29 4.85 7.49 24.90
CA THR A 29 4.12 8.75 25.01
C THR A 29 3.67 9.23 23.63
N THR A 30 2.48 9.79 23.55
CA THR A 30 1.83 10.24 22.31
C THR A 30 2.44 11.51 21.75
N PHE A 31 2.75 11.53 20.43
CA PHE A 31 3.23 12.71 19.72
C PHE A 31 2.40 12.98 18.48
N SER A 32 2.08 14.25 18.28
CA SER A 32 1.51 14.78 17.06
C SER A 32 2.63 15.28 16.15
N LEU A 33 2.97 14.53 15.09
CA LEU A 33 3.99 14.91 14.11
C LEU A 33 3.37 15.67 12.95
N GLN A 34 3.71 16.95 12.79
CA GLN A 34 3.31 17.76 11.64
C GLN A 34 4.42 17.77 10.59
N PHE A 35 4.17 17.19 9.41
CA PHE A 35 5.09 17.27 8.27
C PHE A 35 4.54 18.20 7.20
N HIS A 36 5.28 19.27 6.89
CA HIS A 36 5.01 20.13 5.75
C HIS A 36 5.84 19.67 4.56
N PHE A 37 5.20 19.17 3.51
CA PHE A 37 5.85 18.83 2.26
C PHE A 37 5.62 19.89 1.20
N THR A 38 6.69 20.58 0.81
CA THR A 38 6.73 21.38 -0.41
C THR A 38 7.24 20.49 -1.55
N MET A 39 6.38 20.18 -2.52
CA MET A 39 6.75 19.41 -3.71
C MET A 39 7.57 20.29 -4.66
N GLN A 40 8.87 20.10 -4.73
CA GLN A 40 9.66 20.47 -5.90
C GLN A 40 10.33 19.22 -6.46
N ALA A 41 9.90 18.85 -7.67
CA ALA A 41 10.48 17.76 -8.42
C ALA A 41 11.84 18.17 -9.01
N LYS A 42 12.93 17.60 -8.50
CA LYS A 42 14.20 17.46 -9.23
C LYS A 42 14.81 16.12 -8.92
N SER A 43 15.01 15.35 -9.99
CA SER A 43 15.68 14.07 -10.00
C SER A 43 17.16 14.23 -9.67
N THR A 44 17.56 13.81 -8.49
CA THR A 44 18.95 13.42 -8.20
C THR A 44 18.85 12.45 -7.03
N ILE A 45 19.35 11.23 -7.22
CA ILE A 45 19.48 10.23 -6.17
C ILE A 45 20.57 10.73 -5.21
N ILE A 46 20.17 11.61 -4.32
CA ILE A 46 20.93 11.96 -3.13
C ILE A 46 20.12 11.36 -1.99
N SER A 47 20.73 10.51 -1.19
CA SER A 47 20.17 10.04 0.08
C SER A 47 19.83 11.27 0.92
N LYS A 48 18.61 11.79 0.76
CA LYS A 48 18.13 12.88 1.59
C LYS A 48 18.11 12.36 3.01
N LYS A 49 18.98 12.85 3.87
CA LYS A 49 18.83 12.69 5.32
C LYS A 49 17.41 13.10 5.67
N ILE A 50 16.72 12.23 6.39
CA ILE A 50 15.39 12.51 6.89
C ILE A 50 15.53 13.72 7.80
N ASP A 51 14.76 14.77 7.53
CA ASP A 51 14.73 15.93 8.40
C ASP A 51 13.98 15.57 9.69
N LEU A 52 14.71 15.41 10.76
CA LEU A 52 14.18 15.05 12.08
C LEU A 52 14.12 16.26 13.02
N SER A 53 14.33 17.48 12.52
CA SER A 53 14.39 18.69 13.35
C SER A 53 13.12 18.95 14.17
N PHE A 54 11.97 18.44 13.71
CA PHE A 54 10.66 18.55 14.39
C PHE A 54 10.30 17.32 15.21
N VAL A 55 11.17 16.30 15.25
CA VAL A 55 10.95 15.04 15.97
C VAL A 55 11.78 15.04 17.24
N PRO A 56 11.21 14.78 18.43
CA PRO A 56 11.98 14.66 19.66
C PRO A 56 13.12 13.63 19.53
N GLU A 57 14.26 13.91 20.16
CA GLU A 57 15.49 13.10 20.00
C GLU A 57 15.30 11.63 20.37
N GLU A 58 14.43 11.33 21.33
CA GLU A 58 14.10 9.96 21.77
C GLU A 58 13.53 9.08 20.65
N TYR A 59 12.90 9.70 19.61
CA TYR A 59 12.33 9.01 18.44
C TYR A 59 13.27 8.95 17.24
N HIS A 60 14.43 9.60 17.27
CA HIS A 60 15.39 9.59 16.17
C HIS A 60 15.88 8.17 15.83
N LYS A 61 15.90 7.27 16.82
CA LYS A 61 16.19 5.83 16.60
C LYS A 61 15.22 5.15 15.64
N TYR A 62 14.01 5.70 15.47
CA TYR A 62 12.97 5.21 14.55
C TYR A 62 12.94 5.93 13.21
N ALA A 63 13.89 6.80 12.90
CA ALA A 63 13.97 7.55 11.63
C ALA A 63 13.80 6.65 10.38
N ASN A 64 14.28 5.41 10.47
CA ASN A 64 14.15 4.42 9.41
C ASN A 64 12.70 4.06 9.04
N VAL A 65 11.74 4.22 9.97
CA VAL A 65 10.32 3.96 9.75
C VAL A 65 9.75 4.95 8.72
N PHE A 66 10.25 6.19 8.72
CA PHE A 66 9.80 7.28 7.86
C PHE A 66 10.62 7.41 6.57
N SER A 67 11.54 6.47 6.32
CA SER A 67 12.42 6.53 5.14
C SER A 67 11.69 6.15 3.86
N LYS A 68 11.58 7.11 2.93
CA LYS A 68 11.00 6.90 1.60
C LYS A 68 11.77 5.84 0.79
N SER A 69 13.09 5.88 0.86
CA SER A 69 13.95 4.97 0.09
C SER A 69 13.82 3.51 0.51
N LYS A 70 13.50 3.24 1.79
CA LYS A 70 13.29 1.87 2.26
C LYS A 70 11.97 1.27 1.80
N VAL A 71 10.96 2.10 1.57
CA VAL A 71 9.66 1.64 1.05
C VAL A 71 9.73 1.28 -0.44
N GLU A 72 10.71 1.82 -1.16
CA GLU A 72 10.95 1.54 -2.57
C GLU A 72 11.73 0.23 -2.80
N THR A 73 12.13 -0.48 -1.74
CA THR A 73 12.76 -1.79 -1.83
C THR A 73 11.72 -2.91 -1.66
N LEU A 74 11.93 -4.00 -2.39
CA LEU A 74 11.07 -5.19 -2.28
C LEU A 74 11.12 -5.72 -0.84
N ALA A 75 9.94 -5.94 -0.24
CA ALA A 75 9.83 -6.53 1.09
C ALA A 75 10.31 -7.98 1.09
N SER A 76 10.72 -8.50 2.25
CA SER A 76 11.00 -9.93 2.40
C SER A 76 9.70 -10.75 2.26
N HIS A 77 9.82 -12.01 1.78
CA HIS A 77 8.68 -12.91 1.72
C HIS A 77 8.11 -13.20 3.11
N HIS A 78 6.78 -13.20 3.18
CA HIS A 78 6.01 -13.55 4.37
C HIS A 78 5.07 -14.72 4.06
N PRO A 79 4.56 -15.44 5.07
CA PRO A 79 3.61 -16.53 4.86
C PRO A 79 2.25 -16.07 4.30
N TYR A 80 2.01 -14.76 4.19
CA TYR A 80 0.76 -14.14 3.74
C TYR A 80 0.79 -13.71 2.27
N ASN A 81 1.43 -14.49 1.40
CA ASN A 81 1.47 -14.21 -0.02
C ASN A 81 0.06 -14.31 -0.64
N LEU A 82 -0.26 -13.40 -1.57
CA LEU A 82 -1.51 -13.45 -2.31
C LEU A 82 -1.52 -14.64 -3.27
N GLN A 83 -2.48 -15.53 -3.10
CA GLN A 83 -2.81 -16.59 -4.03
C GLN A 83 -3.97 -16.15 -4.93
N ILE A 84 -3.87 -16.45 -6.25
CA ILE A 84 -4.90 -16.12 -7.22
C ILE A 84 -5.49 -17.44 -7.75
N GLU A 85 -6.54 -17.93 -7.10
CA GLU A 85 -7.24 -19.12 -7.55
C GLU A 85 -8.24 -18.75 -8.66
N LEU A 86 -8.18 -19.49 -9.77
CA LEU A 86 -9.14 -19.34 -10.86
C LEU A 86 -10.27 -20.35 -10.72
N GLU A 87 -11.45 -20.00 -11.22
CA GLU A 87 -12.54 -20.95 -11.42
C GLU A 87 -12.12 -21.98 -12.47
N LYS A 88 -12.66 -23.19 -12.35
CA LYS A 88 -12.33 -24.29 -13.27
C LYS A 88 -12.70 -23.91 -14.71
N ASP A 89 -11.87 -24.34 -15.64
CA ASP A 89 -12.07 -24.19 -17.10
C ASP A 89 -12.06 -22.75 -17.65
N PHE A 90 -11.63 -21.76 -16.85
CA PHE A 90 -11.45 -20.39 -17.31
C PHE A 90 -9.97 -20.03 -17.50
N HIS A 91 -9.70 -19.37 -18.62
CA HIS A 91 -8.38 -18.80 -18.90
C HIS A 91 -8.51 -17.28 -19.08
N PRO A 92 -7.58 -16.50 -18.49
CA PRO A 92 -7.58 -15.07 -18.67
C PRO A 92 -7.39 -14.69 -20.15
N SER A 93 -8.14 -13.70 -20.61
CA SER A 93 -8.07 -13.23 -22.00
C SER A 93 -6.87 -12.32 -22.25
N VAL A 94 -6.46 -12.23 -23.52
CA VAL A 94 -5.48 -11.24 -23.98
C VAL A 94 -6.23 -9.99 -24.44
N GLY A 95 -5.94 -8.84 -23.82
CA GLY A 95 -6.51 -7.56 -24.23
C GLY A 95 -5.79 -6.96 -25.44
N THR A 96 -6.41 -6.00 -26.14
CA THR A 96 -5.81 -5.26 -27.25
C THR A 96 -5.09 -4.01 -26.74
N ILE A 97 -3.86 -3.75 -27.21
CA ILE A 97 -3.11 -2.54 -26.81
C ILE A 97 -3.81 -1.30 -27.37
N TYR A 98 -4.08 -0.32 -26.52
CA TYR A 98 -4.60 0.97 -26.93
C TYR A 98 -3.47 1.94 -27.30
N SER A 99 -3.70 2.75 -28.32
CA SER A 99 -2.79 3.84 -28.67
C SER A 99 -2.76 4.89 -27.56
N LEU A 100 -1.55 5.25 -27.13
CA LEU A 100 -1.32 6.24 -26.09
C LEU A 100 -0.70 7.51 -26.70
N SER A 101 -1.10 8.68 -26.18
CA SER A 101 -0.43 9.94 -26.53
C SER A 101 1.04 9.93 -26.04
N LYS A 102 1.91 10.74 -26.66
CA LYS A 102 3.33 10.83 -26.28
C LYS A 102 3.53 11.07 -24.77
N PHE A 103 2.76 11.99 -24.20
CA PHE A 103 2.81 12.27 -22.75
C PHE A 103 2.49 11.04 -21.90
N LYS A 104 1.47 10.27 -22.26
CA LYS A 104 1.13 9.02 -21.56
C LYS A 104 2.21 7.95 -21.75
N GLN A 105 2.82 7.87 -22.94
CA GLN A 105 3.92 6.94 -23.21
C GLN A 105 5.15 7.25 -22.34
N GLU A 106 5.53 8.51 -22.22
CA GLU A 106 6.64 8.93 -21.35
C GLU A 106 6.36 8.61 -19.88
N THR A 107 5.13 8.87 -19.41
CA THR A 107 4.70 8.52 -18.06
C THR A 107 4.74 7.01 -17.83
N LEU A 108 4.29 6.22 -18.80
CA LEU A 108 4.34 4.76 -18.77
C LEU A 108 5.79 4.26 -18.67
N ARG A 109 6.69 4.83 -19.48
CA ARG A 109 8.11 4.45 -19.46
C ARG A 109 8.76 4.72 -18.12
N LYS A 110 8.48 5.87 -17.51
CA LYS A 110 8.96 6.18 -16.15
C LYS A 110 8.45 5.17 -15.13
N PHE A 111 7.14 4.90 -15.15
CA PHE A 111 6.52 3.94 -14.26
C PHE A 111 7.16 2.54 -14.39
N ILE A 112 7.36 2.04 -15.62
CA ILE A 112 7.98 0.72 -15.85
C ILE A 112 9.40 0.71 -15.30
N ASN A 113 10.22 1.73 -15.62
CA ASN A 113 11.60 1.79 -15.14
C ASN A 113 11.70 1.84 -13.62
N GLU A 114 10.86 2.63 -12.96
CA GLU A 114 10.80 2.72 -11.49
C GLU A 114 10.43 1.36 -10.86
N ASN A 115 9.38 0.69 -11.37
CA ASN A 115 8.94 -0.58 -10.81
C ASN A 115 9.90 -1.75 -11.13
N LEU A 116 10.60 -1.73 -12.26
CA LEU A 116 11.67 -2.68 -12.57
C LEU A 116 12.86 -2.49 -11.63
N THR A 117 13.26 -1.23 -11.39
CA THR A 117 14.38 -0.91 -10.49
C THR A 117 14.06 -1.30 -9.04
N ASN A 118 12.82 -1.11 -8.60
CA ASN A 118 12.37 -1.47 -7.27
C ASN A 118 12.11 -2.98 -7.12
N GLY A 119 12.13 -3.74 -8.22
CA GLY A 119 11.87 -5.18 -8.21
C GLY A 119 10.39 -5.54 -8.02
N PHE A 120 9.44 -4.62 -8.25
CA PHE A 120 8.01 -4.88 -8.11
C PHE A 120 7.40 -5.60 -9.32
N ILE A 121 8.01 -5.44 -10.48
CA ILE A 121 7.62 -6.10 -11.72
C ILE A 121 8.84 -6.70 -12.41
N HIS A 122 8.62 -7.70 -13.27
CA HIS A 122 9.63 -8.22 -14.19
C HIS A 122 9.04 -8.49 -15.59
N LEU A 123 9.92 -8.73 -16.58
CA LEU A 123 9.52 -9.13 -17.92
C LEU A 123 8.89 -10.52 -17.90
N THR A 124 7.84 -10.72 -18.70
CA THR A 124 7.15 -12.00 -18.77
C THR A 124 6.80 -12.40 -20.20
N SER A 125 6.69 -13.72 -20.43
CA SER A 125 6.10 -14.34 -21.61
C SER A 125 4.72 -14.91 -21.34
N SER A 126 4.02 -14.46 -20.29
CA SER A 126 2.70 -14.95 -19.90
C SER A 126 1.73 -14.99 -21.09
N PRO A 127 0.89 -16.03 -21.20
CA PRO A 127 -0.18 -16.09 -22.17
C PRO A 127 -1.32 -15.12 -21.88
N HIS A 128 -1.45 -14.67 -20.62
CA HIS A 128 -2.40 -13.64 -20.21
C HIS A 128 -1.77 -12.26 -20.24
N ARG A 129 -2.54 -11.25 -20.65
CA ARG A 129 -2.07 -9.86 -20.71
C ARG A 129 -3.21 -8.90 -20.49
N ALA A 130 -3.23 -8.28 -19.32
CA ALA A 130 -4.15 -7.21 -18.99
C ALA A 130 -3.77 -5.90 -19.72
N LEU A 131 -4.72 -5.00 -19.84
CA LEU A 131 -4.53 -3.67 -20.44
C LEU A 131 -4.06 -2.67 -19.39
N VAL A 132 -3.38 -1.62 -19.87
CA VAL A 132 -2.98 -0.49 -19.06
C VAL A 132 -3.83 0.72 -19.39
N LEU A 133 -4.39 1.34 -18.37
CA LEU A 133 -5.21 2.55 -18.45
C LEU A 133 -4.59 3.67 -17.63
N PHE A 134 -4.86 4.93 -18.06
CA PHE A 134 -4.47 6.12 -17.30
C PHE A 134 -5.69 6.85 -16.79
N ILE A 135 -5.74 7.02 -15.47
CA ILE A 135 -6.78 7.78 -14.77
C ILE A 135 -6.17 9.11 -14.31
N LYS A 136 -6.89 10.20 -14.56
CA LYS A 136 -6.50 11.52 -14.01
C LYS A 136 -6.90 11.60 -12.54
N LYS A 137 -5.96 11.93 -11.68
CA LYS A 137 -6.23 12.28 -10.28
C LYS A 137 -6.82 13.69 -10.18
N LYS A 138 -7.30 14.05 -8.99
CA LYS A 138 -7.83 15.40 -8.72
C LYS A 138 -6.80 16.52 -8.94
N ASP A 139 -5.53 16.22 -8.73
CA ASP A 139 -4.37 17.10 -8.95
C ASP A 139 -3.89 17.12 -10.41
N SER A 140 -4.67 16.56 -11.36
CA SER A 140 -4.35 16.42 -12.78
C SER A 140 -3.17 15.48 -13.09
N SER A 141 -2.55 14.87 -12.11
CA SER A 141 -1.53 13.84 -12.34
C SER A 141 -2.16 12.58 -12.94
N LEU A 142 -1.36 11.82 -13.70
CA LEU A 142 -1.81 10.56 -14.28
C LEU A 142 -1.47 9.41 -13.33
N TRP A 143 -2.48 8.61 -13.02
CA TRP A 143 -2.30 7.34 -12.34
C TRP A 143 -2.46 6.20 -13.35
N LEU A 144 -1.45 5.34 -13.41
CA LEU A 144 -1.50 4.12 -14.20
C LEU A 144 -2.27 3.04 -13.44
N CYS A 145 -3.25 2.47 -14.10
CA CYS A 145 -4.02 1.33 -13.61
C CYS A 145 -3.90 0.17 -14.60
N VAL A 146 -3.77 -1.04 -14.09
CA VAL A 146 -3.89 -2.26 -14.88
C VAL A 146 -5.35 -2.73 -14.80
N ASP A 147 -5.95 -3.02 -15.93
CA ASP A 147 -7.33 -3.51 -15.99
C ASP A 147 -7.39 -5.02 -15.75
N PHE A 148 -7.63 -5.37 -14.52
CA PHE A 148 -7.82 -6.76 -14.10
C PHE A 148 -9.28 -7.22 -14.16
N CYS A 149 -10.22 -6.48 -14.76
CA CYS A 149 -11.64 -6.87 -14.80
C CYS A 149 -11.85 -8.27 -15.39
N GLY A 150 -11.09 -8.62 -16.45
CA GLY A 150 -11.15 -9.96 -17.04
C GLY A 150 -10.69 -11.05 -16.07
N LEU A 151 -9.57 -10.84 -15.39
CA LEU A 151 -9.03 -11.75 -14.38
C LEU A 151 -9.99 -11.85 -13.17
N ASN A 152 -10.48 -10.72 -12.69
CA ASN A 152 -11.37 -10.66 -11.53
C ASN A 152 -12.69 -11.41 -11.71
N LYS A 153 -13.19 -11.52 -12.95
CA LYS A 153 -14.41 -12.27 -13.27
C LYS A 153 -14.26 -13.78 -13.10
N ILE A 154 -13.04 -14.29 -13.27
CA ILE A 154 -12.73 -15.72 -13.22
C ILE A 154 -11.92 -16.10 -11.96
N THR A 155 -11.61 -15.14 -11.10
CA THR A 155 -10.94 -15.38 -9.82
C THR A 155 -11.97 -15.77 -8.76
N LYS A 156 -11.70 -16.84 -8.02
CA LYS A 156 -12.48 -17.20 -6.84
C LYS A 156 -12.35 -16.09 -5.81
N LYS A 157 -13.49 -15.59 -5.34
CA LYS A 157 -13.54 -14.50 -4.39
C LYS A 157 -13.21 -14.99 -2.99
N ASP A 158 -12.24 -14.36 -2.36
CA ASP A 158 -11.96 -14.50 -0.94
C ASP A 158 -13.04 -13.77 -0.13
N GLN A 159 -13.61 -14.46 0.86
CA GLN A 159 -14.67 -13.95 1.73
C GLN A 159 -14.13 -13.54 3.11
N TYR A 160 -12.86 -13.13 3.19
CA TYR A 160 -12.32 -12.67 4.46
C TYR A 160 -13.16 -11.51 5.00
N PRO A 161 -13.65 -11.59 6.25
CA PRO A 161 -14.54 -10.58 6.80
C PRO A 161 -13.79 -9.27 7.03
N LEU A 162 -14.31 -8.18 6.46
CA LEU A 162 -13.89 -6.84 6.82
C LEU A 162 -14.58 -6.42 8.12
N PRO A 163 -13.91 -5.70 9.02
CA PRO A 163 -14.53 -5.23 10.25
C PRO A 163 -15.69 -4.26 9.95
N PHE A 164 -16.74 -4.32 10.75
CA PHE A 164 -17.84 -3.37 10.64
C PHE A 164 -17.40 -1.99 11.12
N ILE A 165 -17.76 -0.97 10.37
CA ILE A 165 -17.41 0.42 10.72
C ILE A 165 -18.02 0.83 12.07
N SER A 166 -19.22 0.34 12.41
CA SER A 166 -19.84 0.53 13.72
C SER A 166 -18.96 0.04 14.87
N ASP A 167 -18.43 -1.17 14.75
CA ASP A 167 -17.61 -1.79 15.79
C ASP A 167 -16.28 -1.05 15.97
N LEU A 168 -15.71 -0.57 14.85
CA LEU A 168 -14.51 0.27 14.89
C LEU A 168 -14.79 1.62 15.60
N LEU A 169 -15.93 2.26 15.35
CA LEU A 169 -16.32 3.50 16.00
C LEU A 169 -16.60 3.29 17.49
N ASP A 170 -17.23 2.19 17.86
CA ASP A 170 -17.50 1.86 19.27
C ASP A 170 -16.21 1.64 20.06
N SER A 171 -15.19 1.04 19.45
CA SER A 171 -13.86 0.89 20.04
C SER A 171 -13.18 2.23 20.35
N LEU A 172 -13.53 3.27 19.60
CA LEU A 172 -12.95 4.60 19.73
C LEU A 172 -13.72 5.54 20.68
N CYS A 173 -14.93 5.17 21.12
CA CYS A 173 -15.82 6.07 21.88
C CYS A 173 -15.22 6.64 23.16
N LYS A 174 -14.28 5.95 23.80
CA LYS A 174 -13.65 6.37 25.07
C LYS A 174 -12.26 6.97 24.87
N ALA A 175 -11.75 6.98 23.66
CA ALA A 175 -10.39 7.43 23.40
C ALA A 175 -10.32 8.97 23.39
N CYS A 176 -9.24 9.49 23.97
CA CYS A 176 -8.96 10.93 24.05
C CYS A 176 -7.89 11.37 23.04
N ILE A 177 -7.00 10.45 22.65
CA ILE A 177 -5.86 10.73 21.76
C ILE A 177 -5.90 9.77 20.59
N TYR A 178 -5.65 10.31 19.40
CA TYR A 178 -5.65 9.54 18.16
C TYR A 178 -4.41 9.85 17.33
N THR A 179 -3.79 8.81 16.79
CA THR A 179 -2.72 8.93 15.80
C THR A 179 -3.09 8.13 14.55
N LYS A 180 -3.25 8.81 13.43
CA LYS A 180 -3.48 8.15 12.14
C LYS A 180 -2.16 7.86 11.45
N ILE A 181 -2.00 6.62 11.01
CA ILE A 181 -0.87 6.16 10.22
C ILE A 181 -1.39 5.76 8.84
N ASP A 182 -0.74 6.26 7.79
CA ASP A 182 -0.99 5.90 6.40
C ASP A 182 0.24 5.16 5.86
N LEU A 183 0.03 3.95 5.35
CA LEU A 183 1.11 3.10 4.85
C LEU A 183 1.39 3.43 3.39
N ARG A 184 2.61 3.83 3.10
CA ARG A 184 3.05 4.02 1.72
C ARG A 184 3.30 2.67 1.04
N HIS A 185 2.78 2.50 -0.19
CA HIS A 185 2.88 1.27 -0.96
C HIS A 185 2.41 0.03 -0.18
N ALA A 186 1.38 0.20 0.66
CA ALA A 186 0.88 -0.82 1.56
C ALA A 186 0.69 -2.20 0.89
N TYR A 187 0.02 -2.24 -0.24
CA TYR A 187 -0.26 -3.48 -0.96
C TYR A 187 1.00 -4.16 -1.54
N HIS A 188 2.04 -3.40 -1.86
CA HIS A 188 3.33 -3.96 -2.32
C HIS A 188 4.13 -4.66 -1.22
N LEU A 189 3.69 -4.60 0.04
CA LEU A 189 4.26 -5.39 1.13
C LEU A 189 3.91 -6.88 1.01
N VAL A 190 2.83 -7.22 0.31
CA VAL A 190 2.37 -8.59 0.10
C VAL A 190 2.88 -9.08 -1.25
N HIS A 191 3.57 -10.21 -1.26
CA HIS A 191 4.02 -10.86 -2.49
C HIS A 191 2.90 -11.69 -3.13
N ILE A 192 3.02 -11.93 -4.42
CA ILE A 192 2.20 -12.94 -5.12
C ILE A 192 2.90 -14.28 -5.01
N VAL A 193 2.14 -15.35 -4.81
CA VAL A 193 2.64 -16.72 -4.82
C VAL A 193 3.34 -17.01 -6.15
N GLU A 194 4.49 -17.74 -6.10
CA GLU A 194 5.36 -17.94 -7.26
C GLU A 194 4.62 -18.47 -8.50
N GLY A 195 3.73 -19.42 -8.34
CA GLY A 195 2.96 -20.01 -9.44
C GLY A 195 1.85 -19.12 -10.01
N ASP A 196 1.57 -17.94 -9.40
CA ASP A 196 0.43 -17.08 -9.73
C ASP A 196 0.81 -15.75 -10.39
N LYS A 197 2.10 -15.41 -10.41
CA LYS A 197 2.60 -14.12 -10.94
C LYS A 197 2.16 -13.88 -12.39
N TRP A 198 2.24 -14.89 -13.24
CA TRP A 198 1.87 -14.83 -14.64
C TRP A 198 0.42 -14.36 -14.90
N LYS A 199 -0.48 -14.58 -13.92
CA LYS A 199 -1.89 -14.15 -14.00
C LYS A 199 -2.03 -12.63 -13.92
N THR A 200 -1.07 -11.95 -13.31
CA THR A 200 -1.04 -10.48 -13.16
C THR A 200 -0.34 -9.76 -14.32
N ALA A 201 -0.02 -10.50 -15.37
CA ALA A 201 0.69 -9.95 -16.50
C ALA A 201 -0.11 -8.85 -17.21
N PHE A 202 0.58 -7.79 -17.60
CA PHE A 202 0.04 -6.69 -18.36
C PHE A 202 0.95 -6.34 -19.53
N GLN A 203 0.35 -5.80 -20.59
CA GLN A 203 1.10 -5.46 -21.80
C GLN A 203 1.13 -3.96 -22.04
N THR A 204 2.24 -3.54 -22.62
CA THR A 204 2.52 -2.17 -22.99
C THR A 204 3.21 -2.11 -24.34
N CYS A 205 3.37 -0.91 -24.90
CA CYS A 205 4.21 -0.71 -26.11
C CYS A 205 5.71 -0.99 -25.85
N TYR A 206 6.14 -1.16 -24.60
CA TYR A 206 7.53 -1.45 -24.20
C TYR A 206 7.76 -2.92 -23.86
N GLY A 207 6.74 -3.76 -23.91
CA GLY A 207 6.81 -5.18 -23.57
C GLY A 207 5.69 -5.64 -22.65
N ALA A 208 5.78 -6.89 -22.23
CA ALA A 208 4.88 -7.51 -21.27
C ALA A 208 5.60 -7.69 -19.93
N PHE A 209 4.91 -7.36 -18.85
CA PHE A 209 5.43 -7.39 -17.48
C PHE A 209 4.43 -8.08 -16.58
N GLU A 210 4.91 -8.69 -15.49
CA GLU A 210 4.06 -9.24 -14.45
C GLU A 210 4.50 -8.72 -13.08
N TRP A 211 3.57 -8.72 -12.13
CA TRP A 211 3.81 -8.26 -10.78
C TRP A 211 4.38 -9.36 -9.90
N LEU A 212 5.38 -9.00 -9.09
CA LEU A 212 5.94 -9.83 -8.03
C LEU A 212 5.24 -9.60 -6.70
N VAL A 213 4.67 -8.41 -6.54
CA VAL A 213 3.94 -7.94 -5.37
C VAL A 213 2.49 -7.71 -5.73
N MET A 214 1.63 -7.65 -4.75
CA MET A 214 0.20 -7.46 -4.92
C MET A 214 -0.12 -6.06 -5.48
N PRO A 215 -0.63 -5.95 -6.72
CA PRO A 215 -1.01 -4.68 -7.31
C PRO A 215 -2.41 -4.26 -6.85
N PHE A 216 -2.75 -3.00 -7.08
CA PHE A 216 -4.13 -2.53 -7.00
C PHE A 216 -5.00 -3.14 -8.10
N GLY A 217 -6.28 -3.35 -7.79
CA GLY A 217 -7.30 -3.74 -8.77
C GLY A 217 -7.59 -5.22 -8.87
N LEU A 218 -6.90 -6.11 -8.16
CA LEU A 218 -7.28 -7.51 -8.03
C LEU A 218 -8.43 -7.65 -7.02
N THR A 219 -9.34 -8.60 -7.28
CA THR A 219 -10.56 -8.78 -6.47
C THR A 219 -10.28 -9.14 -5.02
N ASN A 220 -9.23 -9.93 -4.74
CA ASN A 220 -8.90 -10.42 -3.40
C ASN A 220 -7.86 -9.56 -2.65
N THR A 221 -7.41 -8.46 -3.26
CA THR A 221 -6.39 -7.56 -2.66
C THR A 221 -6.81 -7.07 -1.27
N LEU A 222 -8.06 -6.60 -1.14
CA LEU A 222 -8.55 -6.05 0.12
C LEU A 222 -8.64 -7.11 1.21
N ALA A 223 -9.16 -8.30 0.88
CA ALA A 223 -9.27 -9.42 1.80
C ALA A 223 -7.90 -9.91 2.28
N ALA A 224 -6.97 -10.13 1.36
CA ALA A 224 -5.61 -10.56 1.66
C ALA A 224 -4.86 -9.53 2.49
N PHE A 225 -5.00 -8.23 2.18
CA PHE A 225 -4.34 -7.18 2.94
C PHE A 225 -4.92 -7.02 4.34
N GLN A 226 -6.25 -7.08 4.51
CA GLN A 226 -6.87 -7.02 5.83
C GLN A 226 -6.44 -8.23 6.69
N CYS A 227 -6.39 -9.42 6.10
CA CYS A 227 -5.88 -10.62 6.78
C CYS A 227 -4.43 -10.44 7.24
N PHE A 228 -3.56 -9.93 6.38
CA PHE A 228 -2.16 -9.61 6.69
C PHE A 228 -2.06 -8.62 7.86
N MET A 229 -2.82 -7.52 7.82
CA MET A 229 -2.83 -6.50 8.86
C MET A 229 -3.35 -7.04 10.19
N ASN A 230 -4.43 -7.81 10.17
CA ASN A 230 -5.01 -8.41 11.36
C ASN A 230 -4.04 -9.38 12.04
N ASN A 231 -3.25 -10.13 11.26
CA ASN A 231 -2.23 -11.03 11.82
C ASN A 231 -1.07 -10.24 12.45
N ILE A 232 -0.61 -9.18 11.78
CA ILE A 232 0.48 -8.34 12.31
C ILE A 232 0.09 -7.69 13.64
N PHE A 233 -1.11 -7.13 13.71
CA PHE A 233 -1.58 -6.38 14.86
C PHE A 233 -2.44 -7.21 15.82
N SER A 234 -2.44 -8.54 15.71
CA SER A 234 -3.35 -9.43 16.46
C SER A 234 -3.41 -9.16 17.97
N ASN A 235 -2.28 -8.81 18.60
CA ASN A 235 -2.19 -8.51 20.02
C ASN A 235 -2.63 -7.08 20.40
N LEU A 236 -2.79 -6.19 19.43
CA LEU A 236 -3.05 -4.76 19.62
C LEU A 236 -4.43 -4.34 19.07
N LEU A 237 -5.04 -5.17 18.24
CA LEU A 237 -6.37 -4.93 17.68
C LEU A 237 -7.40 -4.80 18.79
N ASN A 238 -8.22 -3.76 18.72
CA ASN A 238 -9.27 -3.42 19.70
C ASN A 238 -8.76 -3.16 21.13
N VAL A 239 -7.44 -3.15 21.34
CA VAL A 239 -6.80 -2.71 22.59
C VAL A 239 -6.37 -1.25 22.49
N CYS A 240 -5.58 -0.94 21.47
CA CYS A 240 -5.09 0.41 21.20
C CYS A 240 -4.96 0.73 19.70
N ILE A 241 -5.28 -0.22 18.83
CA ILE A 241 -5.19 -0.07 17.37
C ILE A 241 -6.48 -0.54 16.72
N VAL A 242 -6.93 0.26 15.75
CA VAL A 242 -7.98 -0.09 14.81
C VAL A 242 -7.38 -0.04 13.41
N VAL A 243 -7.64 -1.08 12.61
CA VAL A 243 -7.15 -1.18 11.25
C VAL A 243 -8.32 -1.40 10.29
N TYR A 244 -8.40 -0.56 9.28
CA TYR A 244 -9.33 -0.72 8.17
C TYR A 244 -8.57 -0.56 6.86
N LEU A 245 -8.25 -1.69 6.24
CA LEU A 245 -7.40 -1.75 5.04
C LEU A 245 -6.02 -1.09 5.31
N ASP A 246 -5.68 -0.05 4.55
CA ASP A 246 -4.43 0.71 4.63
C ASP A 246 -4.43 1.84 5.68
N ASP A 247 -5.59 2.13 6.26
CA ASP A 247 -5.74 3.11 7.34
C ASP A 247 -5.55 2.45 8.71
N ILE A 248 -4.54 2.89 9.45
CA ILE A 248 -4.26 2.46 10.83
C ILE A 248 -4.53 3.63 11.75
N LEU A 249 -5.36 3.41 12.76
CA LEU A 249 -5.64 4.37 13.81
C LEU A 249 -5.21 3.81 15.16
N ILE A 250 -4.24 4.46 15.77
CA ILE A 250 -3.80 4.18 17.15
C ILE A 250 -4.56 5.13 18.06
N TYR A 251 -5.07 4.61 19.18
CA TYR A 251 -5.83 5.40 20.14
C TYR A 251 -5.42 5.11 21.58
N SER A 252 -5.59 6.09 22.45
CA SER A 252 -5.38 5.96 23.89
C SER A 252 -6.49 6.66 24.66
N ASN A 253 -6.85 6.10 25.81
CA ASN A 253 -7.82 6.67 26.73
C ASN A 253 -7.17 7.66 27.71
N ASP A 254 -5.86 7.57 27.91
CA ASP A 254 -5.08 8.37 28.85
C ASP A 254 -4.20 9.40 28.12
N ILE A 255 -3.99 10.54 28.78
CA ILE A 255 -3.15 11.65 28.31
C ILE A 255 -1.73 11.56 28.88
N THR A 256 -1.47 10.56 29.73
CA THR A 256 -0.16 10.38 30.40
C THR A 256 0.83 9.59 29.57
#